data_f6b7cc2ddafb1f4408f6c23e61eb9949
#
_entry.id   f6b7cc2ddafb1f4408f6c23e61eb9949
#
_cell.length_a   1.000
_cell.length_b   1.000
_cell.length_c   1.000
_cell.angle_alpha   90.00
_cell.angle_beta   90.00
_cell.angle_gamma   90.00
#
_symmetry.space_group_name_H-M   'P 1'
#
loop_
_entity.id
_entity.type
_entity.pdbx_description
1 polymer ?
#
loop_
_entity_poly.entity_id
_entity_poly.type
_entity_poly.pdbx_seq_one_letter_code
_entity_poly.pdbx_strand_id
1 'polypeptide(L)'
;MKACGEYDKTLYAKGLVNAVLRKVSLLVNPPVGETRYPPDPIPMYVPAWWRANLKRNYSKLWQSILFQQAKRAPLILRVNQKQYSREEYQALLSEAGISSNAIEEIAGVPLPSALLLSDAVPVSDLPGFYSGAVSVQDAGAQLAALLLNPQPDELVLDACAAPGGKTAHMLELSGCRMVALELDGGRLGKID
;
A
#
# COMPACT_ATOMS: atom_id res chain seq x y z
N MET A 1 -6.10 -10.62 -17.26
CA MET A 1 -6.83 -10.94 -18.52
C MET A 1 -8.25 -10.35 -18.62
N LYS A 2 -9.00 -10.20 -17.52
CA LYS A 2 -10.28 -9.49 -17.53
C LYS A 2 -10.12 -8.04 -18.05
N ALA A 3 -9.11 -7.30 -17.60
CA ALA A 3 -8.90 -5.90 -17.98
C ALA A 3 -8.81 -5.62 -19.50
N CYS A 4 -8.23 -6.55 -20.29
CA CYS A 4 -8.19 -6.39 -21.75
C CYS A 4 -9.51 -6.72 -22.47
N GLY A 5 -10.50 -7.29 -21.77
CA GLY A 5 -11.80 -7.63 -22.30
C GLY A 5 -12.91 -6.63 -21.96
N GLU A 6 -12.61 -5.68 -21.03
CA GLU A 6 -13.59 -4.70 -20.55
C GLU A 6 -13.63 -3.40 -21.39
N TYR A 7 -12.59 -3.17 -22.24
CA TYR A 7 -12.51 -1.98 -23.08
C TYR A 7 -12.40 -2.40 -24.55
N ASP A 8 -13.34 -1.98 -25.38
CA ASP A 8 -13.37 -2.26 -26.83
C ASP A 8 -12.06 -1.87 -27.53
N LYS A 9 -11.41 -0.80 -27.07
CA LYS A 9 -10.12 -0.32 -27.61
C LYS A 9 -8.94 -1.24 -27.34
N THR A 10 -9.04 -2.23 -26.46
CA THR A 10 -7.95 -3.14 -26.09
C THR A 10 -8.21 -4.60 -26.48
N LEU A 11 -9.38 -4.89 -27.02
CA LEU A 11 -9.77 -6.25 -27.46
C LEU A 11 -8.80 -6.85 -28.48
N TYR A 12 -8.29 -6.04 -29.42
CA TYR A 12 -7.31 -6.48 -30.41
C TYR A 12 -5.97 -6.90 -29.81
N ALA A 13 -5.60 -6.34 -28.66
CA ALA A 13 -4.34 -6.64 -27.99
C ALA A 13 -4.41 -7.93 -27.13
N LYS A 14 -5.61 -8.50 -26.90
CA LYS A 14 -5.83 -9.64 -26.02
C LYS A 14 -4.95 -10.86 -26.38
N GLY A 15 -4.83 -11.14 -27.69
CA GLY A 15 -3.99 -12.26 -28.18
C GLY A 15 -2.52 -12.04 -27.91
N LEU A 16 -2.03 -10.81 -28.18
CA LEU A 16 -0.64 -10.41 -27.92
C LEU A 16 -0.33 -10.45 -26.42
N VAL A 17 -1.17 -9.88 -25.59
CA VAL A 17 -1.02 -9.86 -24.13
C VAL A 17 -0.97 -11.30 -23.60
N ASN A 18 -1.85 -12.20 -24.07
CA ASN A 18 -1.82 -13.61 -23.69
C ASN A 18 -0.51 -14.32 -24.10
N ALA A 19 -0.03 -14.07 -25.31
CA ALA A 19 1.21 -14.65 -25.79
C ALA A 19 2.42 -14.20 -24.94
N VAL A 20 2.46 -12.89 -24.61
CA VAL A 20 3.50 -12.32 -23.74
C VAL A 20 3.42 -12.90 -22.35
N LEU A 21 2.22 -12.92 -21.73
CA LEU A 21 2.03 -13.45 -20.37
C LEU A 21 2.39 -14.95 -20.28
N ARG A 22 2.07 -15.75 -21.30
CA ARG A 22 2.49 -17.16 -21.34
C ARG A 22 4.01 -17.29 -21.38
N LYS A 23 4.70 -16.48 -22.20
CA LYS A 23 6.17 -16.48 -22.24
C LYS A 23 6.76 -16.04 -20.91
N VAL A 24 6.22 -15.00 -20.28
CA VAL A 24 6.65 -14.54 -18.95
C VAL A 24 6.40 -15.62 -17.91
N SER A 25 5.24 -16.29 -17.92
CA SER A 25 4.94 -17.38 -16.99
C SER A 25 5.94 -18.55 -17.09
N LEU A 26 6.37 -18.89 -18.30
CA LEU A 26 7.43 -19.91 -18.52
C LEU A 26 8.81 -19.45 -18.04
N LEU A 27 9.07 -18.14 -18.04
CA LEU A 27 10.32 -17.57 -17.52
C LEU A 27 10.30 -17.49 -15.98
N VAL A 28 9.13 -17.21 -15.38
CA VAL A 28 8.97 -17.07 -13.91
C VAL A 28 8.83 -18.43 -13.24
N ASN A 29 8.20 -19.40 -13.93
CA ASN A 29 8.03 -20.78 -13.45
C ASN A 29 8.63 -21.74 -14.49
N PRO A 30 9.97 -21.82 -14.59
CA PRO A 30 10.60 -22.75 -15.52
C PRO A 30 10.28 -24.21 -15.13
N PRO A 31 10.20 -25.13 -16.10
CA PRO A 31 10.11 -26.53 -15.81
C PRO A 31 11.24 -26.99 -14.87
N VAL A 32 10.97 -27.96 -14.00
CA VAL A 32 11.94 -28.46 -13.01
C VAL A 32 13.26 -28.84 -13.71
N GLY A 33 14.34 -28.16 -13.36
CA GLY A 33 15.69 -28.38 -13.90
C GLY A 33 16.22 -27.27 -14.83
N GLU A 34 15.40 -26.30 -15.25
CA GLU A 34 15.86 -25.16 -16.06
C GLU A 34 15.81 -23.84 -15.27
N THR A 35 16.95 -23.40 -14.73
CA THR A 35 17.10 -22.04 -14.21
C THR A 35 17.46 -21.11 -15.37
N ARG A 36 16.46 -20.39 -15.91
CA ARG A 36 16.66 -19.38 -16.97
C ARG A 36 16.59 -17.94 -16.43
N TYR A 37 17.00 -17.70 -15.21
CA TYR A 37 17.17 -16.33 -14.75
C TYR A 37 18.54 -15.81 -15.18
N PRO A 38 18.63 -14.64 -15.80
CA PRO A 38 19.93 -14.00 -15.96
C PRO A 38 20.57 -13.84 -14.57
N PRO A 39 21.88 -13.99 -14.44
CA PRO A 39 22.58 -13.92 -13.16
C PRO A 39 22.56 -12.54 -12.50
N ASP A 40 21.93 -11.54 -13.12
CA ASP A 40 21.80 -10.20 -12.60
C ASP A 40 20.41 -10.02 -11.95
N PRO A 41 20.33 -9.97 -10.60
CA PRO A 41 19.06 -9.82 -9.88
C PRO A 41 18.44 -8.43 -10.03
N ILE A 42 19.04 -7.54 -10.82
CA ILE A 42 18.54 -6.18 -11.03
C ILE A 42 17.37 -6.23 -12.00
N PRO A 43 16.19 -5.75 -11.61
CA PRO A 43 15.05 -5.67 -12.51
C PRO A 43 15.40 -4.94 -13.80
N MET A 44 15.42 -5.66 -14.94
CA MET A 44 15.77 -5.11 -16.24
C MET A 44 14.82 -3.99 -16.72
N TYR A 45 13.69 -3.81 -16.05
CA TYR A 45 12.64 -2.83 -16.35
C TYR A 45 12.79 -1.48 -15.63
N VAL A 46 13.88 -1.28 -14.90
CA VAL A 46 14.14 0.02 -14.28
C VAL A 46 14.62 1.01 -15.35
N PRO A 47 13.97 2.17 -15.51
CA PRO A 47 14.37 3.17 -16.48
C PRO A 47 15.85 3.56 -16.34
N ALA A 48 16.55 3.70 -17.47
CA ALA A 48 17.99 3.98 -17.46
C ALA A 48 18.33 5.26 -16.67
N TRP A 49 17.50 6.31 -16.77
CA TRP A 49 17.68 7.55 -16.04
C TRP A 49 17.60 7.37 -14.53
N TRP A 50 16.67 6.53 -14.05
CA TRP A 50 16.49 6.25 -12.63
C TRP A 50 17.69 5.49 -12.09
N ARG A 51 18.14 4.44 -12.80
CA ARG A 51 19.35 3.68 -12.44
C ARG A 51 20.60 4.57 -12.43
N ALA A 52 20.77 5.47 -13.41
CA ALA A 52 21.88 6.41 -13.42
C ALA A 52 21.85 7.36 -12.24
N ASN A 53 20.68 7.88 -11.87
CA ASN A 53 20.52 8.74 -10.70
C ASN A 53 20.84 8.01 -9.40
N LEU A 54 20.35 6.78 -9.23
CA LEU A 54 20.66 5.97 -8.06
C LEU A 54 22.15 5.67 -7.94
N LYS A 55 22.82 5.28 -9.04
CA LYS A 55 24.27 5.05 -9.04
C LYS A 55 25.05 6.30 -8.65
N ARG A 56 24.63 7.46 -9.12
CA ARG A 56 25.29 8.73 -8.82
C ARG A 56 25.14 9.14 -7.36
N ASN A 57 23.93 9.01 -6.80
CA ASN A 57 23.61 9.52 -5.48
C ASN A 57 23.83 8.48 -4.37
N TYR A 58 23.72 7.19 -4.70
CA TYR A 58 23.78 6.06 -3.76
C TYR A 58 24.73 4.96 -4.26
N SER A 59 25.97 5.31 -4.58
CA SER A 59 26.94 4.46 -5.29
C SER A 59 27.11 3.05 -4.70
N LYS A 60 26.97 2.88 -3.37
CA LYS A 60 27.08 1.59 -2.68
C LYS A 60 25.76 0.86 -2.48
N LEU A 61 24.63 1.58 -2.55
CA LEU A 61 23.31 1.07 -2.16
C LEU A 61 22.32 0.94 -3.34
N TRP A 62 22.66 1.46 -4.54
CA TRP A 62 21.74 1.53 -5.66
C TRP A 62 21.13 0.19 -6.04
N GLN A 63 21.89 -0.91 -5.96
CA GLN A 63 21.39 -2.26 -6.28
C GLN A 63 20.40 -2.74 -5.23
N SER A 64 20.73 -2.57 -3.95
CA SER A 64 19.82 -2.97 -2.86
C SER A 64 18.51 -2.15 -2.86
N ILE A 65 18.58 -0.85 -3.21
CA ILE A 65 17.40 -0.01 -3.38
C ILE A 65 16.51 -0.55 -4.50
N LEU A 66 17.08 -0.84 -5.67
CA LEU A 66 16.33 -1.42 -6.79
C LEU A 66 15.74 -2.78 -6.46
N PHE A 67 16.50 -3.62 -5.76
CA PHE A 67 16.03 -4.92 -5.32
C PHE A 67 14.85 -4.83 -4.35
N GLN A 68 14.91 -3.89 -3.39
CA GLN A 68 13.79 -3.66 -2.48
C GLN A 68 12.56 -3.11 -3.18
N GLN A 69 12.74 -2.22 -4.16
CA GLN A 69 11.63 -1.70 -4.98
C GLN A 69 10.92 -2.78 -5.82
N ALA A 70 11.63 -3.85 -6.17
CA ALA A 70 11.06 -4.97 -6.93
C ALA A 70 10.25 -5.95 -6.06
N LYS A 71 10.39 -5.87 -4.74
CA LYS A 71 9.62 -6.71 -3.84
C LYS A 71 8.17 -6.24 -3.78
N ARG A 72 7.27 -7.19 -3.55
CA ARG A 72 5.87 -6.86 -3.27
C ARG A 72 5.81 -5.97 -2.02
N ALA A 73 5.08 -4.86 -2.13
CA ALA A 73 4.84 -4.00 -0.98
C ALA A 73 4.07 -4.77 0.10
N PRO A 74 4.44 -4.61 1.38
CA PRO A 74 3.66 -5.16 2.47
C PRO A 74 2.26 -4.53 2.50
N LEU A 75 1.25 -5.28 2.91
CA LEU A 75 -0.07 -4.73 3.17
C LEU A 75 -0.15 -4.36 4.65
N ILE A 76 -0.20 -3.05 4.90
CA ILE A 76 -0.28 -2.50 6.25
C ILE A 76 -1.65 -1.86 6.45
N LEU A 77 -2.24 -2.17 7.58
CA LEU A 77 -3.54 -1.68 7.99
C LEU A 77 -3.40 -0.69 9.16
N ARG A 78 -4.30 0.27 9.21
CA ARG A 78 -4.59 1.10 10.38
C ARG A 78 -5.96 0.73 10.91
N VAL A 79 -6.03 0.25 12.14
CA VAL A 79 -7.28 -0.04 12.84
C VAL A 79 -7.92 1.27 13.31
N ASN A 80 -9.21 1.42 13.08
CA ASN A 80 -9.99 2.55 13.60
C ASN A 80 -10.27 2.35 15.09
N GLN A 81 -9.50 3.02 15.93
CA GLN A 81 -9.56 2.87 17.38
C GLN A 81 -10.86 3.39 18.00
N LYS A 82 -11.74 4.07 17.25
CA LYS A 82 -13.11 4.38 17.69
C LYS A 82 -14.04 3.17 17.64
N GLN A 83 -13.68 2.12 16.91
CA GLN A 83 -14.50 0.93 16.74
C GLN A 83 -13.88 -0.30 17.40
N TYR A 84 -12.56 -0.48 17.27
CA TYR A 84 -11.84 -1.65 17.76
C TYR A 84 -10.48 -1.25 18.31
N SER A 85 -10.01 -1.90 19.37
CA SER A 85 -8.58 -1.93 19.68
C SER A 85 -7.83 -2.73 18.59
N ARG A 86 -6.52 -2.55 18.50
CA ARG A 86 -5.67 -3.31 17.58
C ARG A 86 -5.78 -4.81 17.82
N GLU A 87 -5.80 -5.20 19.07
CA GLU A 87 -5.88 -6.59 19.53
C GLU A 87 -7.22 -7.26 19.18
N GLU A 88 -8.34 -6.54 19.36
CA GLU A 88 -9.67 -7.00 18.96
C GLU A 88 -9.76 -7.20 17.45
N TYR A 89 -9.24 -6.23 16.67
CA TYR A 89 -9.25 -6.36 15.22
C TYR A 89 -8.31 -7.47 14.72
N GLN A 90 -7.18 -7.68 15.39
CA GLN A 90 -6.27 -8.79 15.09
C GLN A 90 -6.94 -10.15 15.35
N ALA A 91 -7.78 -10.27 16.38
CA ALA A 91 -8.59 -11.46 16.62
C ALA A 91 -9.60 -11.69 15.49
N LEU A 92 -10.31 -10.66 15.03
CA LEU A 92 -11.22 -10.74 13.88
C LEU A 92 -10.51 -11.19 12.59
N LEU A 93 -9.30 -10.69 12.33
CA LEU A 93 -8.48 -11.15 11.21
C LEU A 93 -8.15 -12.64 11.33
N SER A 94 -7.75 -13.08 12.53
CA SER A 94 -7.43 -14.49 12.81
C SER A 94 -8.62 -15.40 12.59
N GLU A 95 -9.82 -15.00 13.04
CA GLU A 95 -11.09 -15.72 12.78
C GLU A 95 -11.41 -15.81 11.28
N ALA A 96 -11.06 -14.80 10.52
CA ALA A 96 -11.17 -14.78 9.06
C ALA A 96 -10.03 -15.55 8.34
N GLY A 97 -9.12 -16.19 9.07
CA GLY A 97 -7.96 -16.90 8.52
C GLY A 97 -6.85 -16.00 7.99
N ILE A 98 -6.83 -14.73 8.38
CA ILE A 98 -5.84 -13.73 7.93
C ILE A 98 -4.80 -13.51 9.03
N SER A 99 -3.55 -13.90 8.76
CA SER A 99 -2.45 -13.72 9.70
C SER A 99 -1.91 -12.29 9.68
N SER A 100 -1.71 -11.70 10.86
CA SER A 100 -1.18 -10.34 11.01
C SER A 100 -0.23 -10.22 12.20
N ASN A 101 0.65 -9.22 12.14
CA ASN A 101 1.57 -8.86 13.20
C ASN A 101 1.41 -7.38 13.54
N ALA A 102 1.49 -7.03 14.82
CA ALA A 102 1.53 -5.65 15.23
C ALA A 102 2.84 -4.97 14.79
N ILE A 103 2.74 -3.71 14.33
CA ILE A 103 3.89 -2.83 14.22
C ILE A 103 3.85 -1.93 15.45
N GLU A 104 4.79 -2.15 16.38
CA GLU A 104 4.74 -1.47 17.68
C GLU A 104 5.18 -0.01 17.58
N GLU A 105 6.23 0.26 16.79
CA GLU A 105 6.80 1.59 16.65
C GLU A 105 7.52 1.79 15.31
N ILE A 106 7.71 3.04 14.94
CA ILE A 106 8.66 3.47 13.90
C ILE A 106 9.47 4.65 14.43
N ALA A 107 10.78 4.54 14.41
CA ALA A 107 11.72 5.59 14.86
C ALA A 107 11.43 6.10 16.29
N GLY A 108 11.02 5.22 17.19
CA GLY A 108 10.67 5.54 18.56
C GLY A 108 9.27 6.15 18.75
N VAL A 109 8.47 6.25 17.69
CA VAL A 109 7.06 6.70 17.77
C VAL A 109 6.16 5.47 17.80
N PRO A 110 5.37 5.26 18.88
CA PRO A 110 4.42 4.15 18.98
C PRO A 110 3.36 4.20 17.87
N LEU A 111 2.98 3.02 17.36
CA LEU A 111 1.93 2.84 16.35
C LEU A 111 0.81 1.94 16.91
N PRO A 112 -0.10 2.49 17.74
CA PRO A 112 -1.08 1.67 18.47
C PRO A 112 -2.15 1.04 17.58
N SER A 113 -2.28 1.47 16.32
CA SER A 113 -3.31 1.00 15.38
C SER A 113 -2.75 0.22 14.17
N ALA A 114 -1.42 0.02 14.10
CA ALA A 114 -0.79 -0.54 12.92
C ALA A 114 -0.70 -2.08 12.96
N LEU A 115 -1.17 -2.71 11.89
CA LEU A 115 -1.04 -4.16 11.65
C LEU A 115 -0.39 -4.42 10.29
N LEU A 116 0.60 -5.31 10.26
CA LEU A 116 1.20 -5.85 9.05
C LEU A 116 0.57 -7.19 8.73
N LEU A 117 -0.04 -7.34 7.57
CA LEU A 117 -0.53 -8.64 7.12
C LEU A 117 0.62 -9.50 6.60
N SER A 118 0.61 -10.79 6.93
CA SER A 118 1.59 -11.77 6.42
C SER A 118 1.49 -11.92 4.90
N ASP A 119 0.27 -11.92 4.39
CA ASP A 119 -0.04 -11.98 2.97
C ASP A 119 -1.01 -10.86 2.59
N ALA A 120 -0.85 -10.32 1.38
CA ALA A 120 -1.81 -9.35 0.88
C ALA A 120 -3.09 -10.04 0.43
N VAL A 121 -4.21 -9.58 0.96
CA VAL A 121 -5.56 -10.04 0.63
C VAL A 121 -6.34 -8.91 -0.06
N PRO A 122 -7.40 -9.22 -0.83
CA PRO A 122 -8.35 -8.20 -1.29
C PRO A 122 -8.96 -7.44 -0.11
N VAL A 123 -9.17 -6.14 -0.26
CA VAL A 123 -9.77 -5.32 0.82
C VAL A 123 -11.20 -5.76 1.14
N SER A 124 -11.90 -6.38 0.18
CA SER A 124 -13.22 -6.98 0.38
C SER A 124 -13.24 -8.11 1.42
N ASP A 125 -12.10 -8.74 1.64
CA ASP A 125 -11.97 -9.89 2.56
C ASP A 125 -11.60 -9.44 3.98
N LEU A 126 -11.29 -8.14 4.15
CA LEU A 126 -10.99 -7.55 5.45
C LEU A 126 -12.29 -7.32 6.25
N PRO A 127 -12.44 -7.88 7.46
CA PRO A 127 -13.62 -7.68 8.28
C PRO A 127 -13.92 -6.20 8.51
N GLY A 128 -15.14 -5.76 8.21
CA GLY A 128 -15.59 -4.40 8.45
C GLY A 128 -14.88 -3.29 7.66
N PHE A 129 -14.16 -3.61 6.56
CA PHE A 129 -13.47 -2.60 5.75
C PHE A 129 -14.43 -1.51 5.25
N TYR A 130 -15.57 -1.91 4.69
CA TYR A 130 -16.56 -0.97 4.16
C TYR A 130 -17.37 -0.21 5.23
N SER A 131 -17.31 -0.67 6.50
CA SER A 131 -17.87 0.07 7.64
C SER A 131 -16.84 0.91 8.38
N GLY A 132 -15.62 1.05 7.82
CA GLY A 132 -14.58 1.91 8.36
C GLY A 132 -13.88 1.35 9.62
N ALA A 133 -13.95 0.03 9.85
CA ALA A 133 -13.24 -0.63 10.94
C ALA A 133 -11.71 -0.55 10.76
N VAL A 134 -11.27 -0.50 9.51
CA VAL A 134 -9.85 -0.50 9.14
C VAL A 134 -9.62 0.26 7.84
N SER A 135 -8.45 0.85 7.70
CA SER A 135 -7.97 1.51 6.48
C SER A 135 -6.65 0.88 6.02
N VAL A 136 -6.43 0.80 4.72
CA VAL A 136 -5.10 0.49 4.18
C VAL A 136 -4.25 1.75 4.25
N GLN A 137 -3.23 1.75 5.10
CA GLN A 137 -2.32 2.87 5.25
C GLN A 137 -0.93 2.41 5.67
N ASP A 138 0.09 2.84 4.93
CA ASP A 138 1.48 2.59 5.29
C ASP A 138 1.81 3.08 6.71
N ALA A 139 2.65 2.34 7.43
CA ALA A 139 2.98 2.65 8.81
C ALA A 139 3.67 4.02 8.95
N GLY A 140 4.55 4.38 8.01
CA GLY A 140 5.15 5.72 7.96
C GLY A 140 4.13 6.82 7.73
N ALA A 141 3.07 6.55 6.94
CA ALA A 141 1.98 7.52 6.72
C ALA A 141 1.11 7.71 7.96
N GLN A 142 1.02 6.73 8.87
CA GLN A 142 0.30 6.83 10.14
C GLN A 142 0.97 7.80 11.10
N LEU A 143 2.30 8.00 11.00
CA LEU A 143 3.04 8.96 11.83
C LEU A 143 2.53 10.39 11.68
N ALA A 144 2.00 10.78 10.52
CA ALA A 144 1.58 12.15 10.28
C ALA A 144 0.51 12.62 11.28
N ALA A 145 -0.51 11.81 11.55
CA ALA A 145 -1.56 12.14 12.50
C ALA A 145 -1.07 12.08 13.95
N LEU A 146 -0.23 11.09 14.27
CA LEU A 146 0.34 10.92 15.61
C LEU A 146 1.29 12.06 15.99
N LEU A 147 2.14 12.49 15.06
CA LEU A 147 3.08 13.60 15.29
C LEU A 147 2.37 14.94 15.32
N LEU A 148 1.33 15.14 14.52
CA LEU A 148 0.51 16.34 14.59
C LEU A 148 -0.26 16.42 15.91
N ASN A 149 -0.73 15.28 16.41
CA ASN A 149 -1.46 15.14 17.67
C ASN A 149 -2.59 16.20 17.81
N PRO A 150 -3.56 16.24 16.86
CA PRO A 150 -4.59 17.25 16.85
C PRO A 150 -5.45 17.16 18.11
N GLN A 151 -5.77 18.31 18.70
CA GLN A 151 -6.60 18.38 19.88
C GLN A 151 -8.08 18.56 19.53
N PRO A 152 -9.02 18.20 20.41
CA PRO A 152 -10.44 18.47 20.20
C PRO A 152 -10.68 19.96 19.88
N ASP A 153 -11.60 20.22 18.93
CA ASP A 153 -11.99 21.55 18.47
C ASP A 153 -10.93 22.33 17.68
N GLU A 154 -9.70 21.85 17.57
CA GLU A 154 -8.72 22.48 16.68
C GLU A 154 -9.19 22.43 15.22
N LEU A 155 -8.84 23.48 14.46
CA LEU A 155 -9.06 23.52 13.02
C LEU A 155 -7.78 23.11 12.30
N VAL A 156 -7.81 21.95 11.66
CA VAL A 156 -6.67 21.35 10.93
C VAL A 156 -6.91 21.43 9.44
N LEU A 157 -5.89 21.84 8.69
CA LEU A 157 -5.88 21.84 7.23
C LEU A 157 -5.08 20.64 6.71
N ASP A 158 -5.73 19.76 5.94
CA ASP A 158 -5.04 18.79 5.08
C ASP A 158 -4.99 19.32 3.64
N ALA A 159 -3.83 19.84 3.23
CA ALA A 159 -3.65 20.54 1.95
C ALA A 159 -3.41 19.62 0.75
N CYS A 160 -3.36 18.30 0.96
CA CYS A 160 -3.27 17.27 -0.09
C CYS A 160 -4.03 16.03 0.37
N ALA A 161 -5.35 16.20 0.55
CA ALA A 161 -6.13 15.29 1.38
C ALA A 161 -6.46 13.95 0.72
N ALA A 162 -6.68 13.91 -0.60
CA ALA A 162 -7.16 12.70 -1.25
C ALA A 162 -6.12 11.55 -1.23
N PRO A 163 -6.59 10.33 -1.01
CA PRO A 163 -7.98 9.85 -0.86
C PRO A 163 -8.54 9.92 0.57
N GLY A 164 -8.00 10.74 1.48
CA GLY A 164 -8.54 10.95 2.81
C GLY A 164 -7.88 10.17 3.94
N GLY A 165 -6.90 9.33 3.67
CA GLY A 165 -6.33 8.42 4.68
C GLY A 165 -5.70 9.12 5.90
N LYS A 166 -5.05 10.28 5.73
CA LYS A 166 -4.51 11.06 6.85
C LYS A 166 -5.60 11.90 7.54
N THR A 167 -6.49 12.49 6.73
CA THR A 167 -7.67 13.21 7.22
C THR A 167 -8.53 12.32 8.13
N ALA A 168 -8.88 11.13 7.67
CA ALA A 168 -9.64 10.16 8.47
C ALA A 168 -8.90 9.77 9.74
N HIS A 169 -7.59 9.52 9.68
CA HIS A 169 -6.79 9.18 10.86
C HIS A 169 -6.82 10.29 11.92
N MET A 170 -6.68 11.56 11.53
CA MET A 170 -6.77 12.69 12.46
C MET A 170 -8.14 12.78 13.10
N LEU A 171 -9.22 12.58 12.33
CA LEU A 171 -10.60 12.54 12.85
C LEU A 171 -10.84 11.31 13.77
N GLU A 172 -10.21 10.19 13.50
CA GLU A 172 -10.28 9.01 14.37
C GLU A 172 -9.61 9.25 15.73
N LEU A 173 -8.46 9.95 15.74
CA LEU A 173 -7.70 10.24 16.96
C LEU A 173 -8.37 11.29 17.86
N SER A 174 -9.01 12.31 17.26
CA SER A 174 -9.54 13.42 18.03
C SER A 174 -10.86 13.94 17.46
N GLY A 175 -11.53 14.83 18.22
CA GLY A 175 -12.69 15.58 17.76
C GLY A 175 -12.32 16.88 17.04
N CYS A 176 -11.18 16.95 16.35
CA CYS A 176 -10.76 18.14 15.62
C CYS A 176 -11.69 18.45 14.44
N ARG A 177 -11.68 19.70 14.00
CA ARG A 177 -12.37 20.14 12.78
C ARG A 177 -11.40 20.10 11.61
N MET A 178 -11.82 19.55 10.46
CA MET A 178 -10.95 19.38 9.30
C MET A 178 -11.39 20.26 8.13
N VAL A 179 -10.40 20.85 7.46
CA VAL A 179 -10.54 21.40 6.10
C VAL A 179 -9.66 20.55 5.20
N ALA A 180 -10.27 19.84 4.27
CA ALA A 180 -9.57 19.00 3.30
C ALA A 180 -9.52 19.70 1.94
N LEU A 181 -8.30 19.93 1.43
CA LEU A 181 -8.07 20.50 0.10
C LEU A 181 -7.44 19.44 -0.80
N GLU A 182 -7.91 19.38 -2.03
CA GLU A 182 -7.33 18.56 -3.08
C GLU A 182 -7.39 19.31 -4.41
N LEU A 183 -6.29 19.32 -5.15
CA LEU A 183 -6.20 19.99 -6.45
C LEU A 183 -6.97 19.25 -7.54
N ASP A 184 -6.98 17.93 -7.51
CA ASP A 184 -7.67 17.08 -8.47
C ASP A 184 -9.11 16.81 -8.03
N GLY A 185 -10.07 17.43 -8.73
CA GLY A 185 -11.49 17.26 -8.44
C GLY A 185 -11.99 15.81 -8.55
N GLY A 186 -11.37 14.97 -9.40
CA GLY A 186 -11.69 13.55 -9.51
C GLY A 186 -11.22 12.73 -8.30
N ARG A 187 -10.18 13.21 -7.61
CA ARG A 187 -9.68 12.62 -6.36
C ARG A 187 -10.43 13.15 -5.15
N LEU A 188 -10.90 14.40 -5.22
CA LEU A 188 -11.66 15.03 -4.12
C LEU A 188 -12.91 14.22 -3.76
N GLY A 189 -13.66 13.72 -4.75
CA GLY A 189 -14.84 12.88 -4.54
C GLY A 189 -14.56 11.49 -3.93
N LYS A 190 -13.34 11.22 -3.46
CA LYS A 190 -12.97 10.02 -2.69
C LYS A 190 -12.80 10.30 -1.20
N ILE A 191 -13.05 11.54 -0.77
CA ILE A 191 -12.92 11.98 0.64
C ILE A 191 -14.29 12.01 1.34
N ASP A 192 -15.28 11.33 0.83
CA ASP A 192 -16.63 11.25 1.40
C ASP A 192 -16.70 10.32 2.62
#